data_8f046e1a7424207a1ceeddcc567f6a9c
#
_entry.id   8f046e1a7424207a1ceeddcc567f6a9c
#
_cell.length_a   1.000
_cell.length_b   1.000
_cell.length_c   1.000
_cell.angle_alpha   90.00
_cell.angle_beta   90.00
_cell.angle_gamma   90.00
#
_symmetry.space_group_name_H-M   'P 1'
#
loop_
_entity.id
_entity.type
_entity.pdbx_description
1 polymer ?
#
loop_
_entity_poly.entity_id
_entity_poly.type
_entity_poly.pdbx_seq_one_letter_code
_entity_poly.pdbx_strand_id
1 'polypeptide(L)'
;MLGIIGSGSLPAMRQTIRMRRFRGRILLASILTMGSLVLQDPIGISAQETSAPGLSSRTTGMTSYLVPGDALQIRIWREPDLTGDFVVDEEGVVTLPMLGRIPTKDIPMPELRAQLLEMFGLELRNPSITITPVRRVYVLGEVNRPGLYGLDPTASLASAVALAGGASRDGDLRKLSLVRDGESIVSGIEPTTDLLSTGVRSGDQIFVDRRGWWERNQNFVVTSVLGVAGIVVAVVR
;
A
#
# COMPACT_ATOMS: atom_id res chain seq x y z
N MET A 1 -3.96 67.01 7.31
CA MET A 1 -2.62 66.66 7.75
C MET A 1 -2.37 65.22 7.31
N LEU A 2 -1.86 65.04 6.17
CA LEU A 2 -0.47 65.00 5.68
C LEU A 2 0.41 63.96 6.38
N GLY A 3 0.89 63.00 5.59
CA GLY A 3 2.19 62.36 5.69
C GLY A 3 2.11 60.87 5.65
N ILE A 4 2.84 60.12 4.96
CA ILE A 4 3.90 60.14 3.94
C ILE A 4 4.15 58.68 3.53
N ILE A 5 4.22 58.48 2.28
CA ILE A 5 4.75 57.43 1.40
C ILE A 5 6.00 56.73 1.96
N GLY A 6 6.05 55.39 1.86
CA GLY A 6 7.24 54.58 2.02
C GLY A 6 7.27 53.47 0.95
N SER A 7 7.87 53.75 -0.18
CA SER A 7 8.17 52.82 -1.27
C SER A 7 9.38 51.95 -0.88
N GLY A 8 9.22 50.62 -0.81
CA GLY A 8 10.30 49.67 -0.64
C GLY A 8 10.42 48.76 -1.87
N SER A 9 11.45 49.05 -2.64
CA SER A 9 11.86 48.34 -3.86
C SER A 9 12.29 46.89 -3.61
N LEU A 10 11.76 45.96 -4.40
CA LEU A 10 12.21 44.59 -4.52
C LEU A 10 13.48 44.49 -5.39
N PRO A 11 14.50 43.72 -4.99
CA PRO A 11 15.59 43.36 -5.88
C PRO A 11 15.23 42.12 -6.71
N ALA A 12 15.29 42.26 -8.01
CA ALA A 12 15.18 41.19 -8.99
C ALA A 12 16.39 40.26 -8.91
N MET A 13 16.19 39.03 -8.51
CA MET A 13 17.21 37.98 -8.52
C MET A 13 17.18 37.26 -9.87
N ARG A 14 18.07 37.69 -10.76
CA ARG A 14 18.35 37.02 -12.04
C ARG A 14 19.08 35.72 -11.77
N GLN A 15 18.41 34.60 -11.95
CA GLN A 15 19.07 33.27 -12.04
C GLN A 15 19.52 33.05 -13.48
N THR A 16 20.82 33.03 -13.64
CA THR A 16 21.51 32.71 -14.89
C THR A 16 21.52 31.20 -15.11
N ILE A 17 20.72 30.70 -16.04
CA ILE A 17 20.73 29.30 -16.47
C ILE A 17 21.99 29.07 -17.32
N ARG A 18 22.97 28.36 -16.78
CA ARG A 18 24.13 27.85 -17.52
C ARG A 18 23.74 26.55 -18.25
N MET A 19 23.50 26.66 -19.55
CA MET A 19 23.45 25.51 -20.45
C MET A 19 24.83 24.86 -20.58
N ARG A 20 25.02 23.69 -20.02
CA ARG A 20 26.16 22.82 -20.31
C ARG A 20 25.86 22.00 -21.56
N ARG A 21 26.52 22.38 -22.65
CA ARG A 21 26.59 21.60 -23.89
C ARG A 21 27.42 20.34 -23.64
N PHE A 22 26.78 19.18 -23.70
CA PHE A 22 27.47 17.88 -23.77
C PHE A 22 27.78 17.60 -25.25
N ARG A 23 29.05 17.70 -25.60
CA ARG A 23 29.57 17.27 -26.91
C ARG A 23 29.77 15.75 -26.88
N GLY A 24 29.04 15.06 -27.75
CA GLY A 24 29.28 13.66 -28.04
C GLY A 24 30.65 13.43 -28.68
N ARG A 25 31.34 12.40 -28.23
CA ARG A 25 32.44 11.77 -28.98
C ARG A 25 32.10 10.30 -29.14
N ILE A 26 31.73 10.00 -30.37
CA ILE A 26 31.70 8.64 -30.92
C ILE A 26 33.14 8.21 -31.07
N LEU A 27 33.55 7.08 -30.47
CA LEU A 27 34.76 6.36 -30.78
C LEU A 27 34.42 4.94 -31.20
N LEU A 28 34.50 4.72 -32.49
CA LEU A 28 34.62 3.43 -33.16
C LEU A 28 36.11 2.96 -33.00
N ALA A 29 36.34 1.75 -32.51
CA ALA A 29 37.55 0.94 -32.74
C ALA A 29 37.23 -0.48 -32.30
N SER A 30 37.07 -1.38 -33.20
CA SER A 30 38.07 -2.25 -33.83
C SER A 30 38.20 -3.58 -33.14
N ILE A 31 37.71 -4.57 -33.84
CA ILE A 31 37.90 -6.01 -33.74
C ILE A 31 39.41 -6.33 -33.84
N LEU A 32 39.96 -7.12 -32.93
CA LEU A 32 41.09 -7.98 -33.23
C LEU A 32 40.99 -9.31 -32.47
N THR A 33 40.91 -10.36 -33.24
CA THR A 33 41.01 -11.77 -32.93
C THR A 33 42.44 -12.15 -32.52
N MET A 34 42.63 -13.08 -31.59
CA MET A 34 43.63 -14.17 -31.50
C MET A 34 43.57 -14.72 -30.08
N GLY A 35 43.29 -15.96 -29.85
CA GLY A 35 44.14 -17.07 -30.11
C GLY A 35 44.16 -17.93 -28.86
N SER A 36 43.81 -19.16 -28.99
CA SER A 36 43.80 -20.29 -28.04
C SER A 36 44.96 -20.34 -27.05
N LEU A 37 44.65 -20.62 -25.79
CA LEU A 37 45.45 -21.55 -25.00
C LEU A 37 44.58 -22.25 -23.95
N VAL A 38 44.29 -23.52 -24.19
CA VAL A 38 43.62 -24.43 -23.24
C VAL A 38 44.68 -24.82 -22.21
N LEU A 39 44.50 -24.39 -20.97
CA LEU A 39 45.09 -25.04 -19.80
C LEU A 39 43.93 -25.60 -18.98
N GLN A 40 43.85 -26.91 -18.94
CA GLN A 40 42.96 -27.68 -18.08
C GLN A 40 43.52 -27.63 -16.66
N ASP A 41 42.87 -26.88 -15.77
CA ASP A 41 43.06 -27.03 -14.34
C ASP A 41 41.97 -27.94 -13.78
N PRO A 42 42.27 -28.85 -12.84
CA PRO A 42 41.30 -29.79 -12.31
C PRO A 42 40.29 -29.07 -11.45
N ILE A 43 39.01 -29.33 -11.75
CA ILE A 43 37.84 -28.81 -11.02
C ILE A 43 37.89 -29.33 -9.60
N GLY A 44 38.38 -28.52 -8.69
CA GLY A 44 38.08 -28.63 -7.28
C GLY A 44 36.60 -28.20 -7.05
N ILE A 45 35.74 -29.18 -6.86
CA ILE A 45 34.36 -28.95 -6.42
C ILE A 45 34.42 -28.51 -4.96
N SER A 46 34.65 -27.21 -4.74
CA SER A 46 34.28 -26.58 -3.47
C SER A 46 32.78 -26.42 -3.48
N ALA A 47 32.08 -27.25 -2.73
CA ALA A 47 30.72 -27.02 -2.36
C ALA A 47 30.65 -25.70 -1.57
N GLN A 48 30.49 -24.60 -2.30
CA GLN A 48 30.06 -23.34 -1.71
C GLN A 48 28.61 -23.55 -1.27
N GLU A 49 28.42 -23.80 0.02
CA GLU A 49 27.14 -23.61 0.65
C GLU A 49 26.74 -22.15 0.36
N THR A 50 25.90 -22.00 -0.66
CA THR A 50 25.16 -20.77 -0.87
C THR A 50 24.21 -20.64 0.32
N SER A 51 24.72 -20.01 1.38
CA SER A 51 23.87 -19.45 2.42
C SER A 51 22.93 -18.50 1.69
N ALA A 52 21.73 -18.96 1.41
CA ALA A 52 20.65 -18.09 0.99
C ALA A 52 20.65 -16.91 1.98
N PRO A 53 20.68 -15.65 1.50
CA PRO A 53 20.50 -14.53 2.40
C PRO A 53 19.18 -14.79 3.10
N GLY A 54 19.27 -15.09 4.41
CA GLY A 54 18.11 -15.31 5.24
C GLY A 54 17.18 -14.14 4.96
N LEU A 55 15.99 -14.45 4.47
CA LEU A 55 14.83 -13.60 4.58
C LEU A 55 14.61 -13.43 6.09
N SER A 56 15.48 -12.62 6.70
CA SER A 56 15.17 -12.00 7.97
C SER A 56 13.95 -11.16 7.66
N SER A 57 12.79 -11.78 7.86
CA SER A 57 11.54 -11.08 8.00
C SER A 57 11.84 -9.94 8.95
N ARG A 58 12.00 -8.74 8.41
CA ARG A 58 11.96 -7.52 9.22
C ARG A 58 10.54 -7.41 9.74
N THR A 59 10.22 -8.29 10.67
CA THR A 59 9.14 -8.06 11.62
C THR A 59 9.66 -6.94 12.51
N THR A 60 9.70 -5.73 11.97
CA THR A 60 9.68 -4.53 12.80
C THR A 60 8.39 -4.68 13.58
N GLY A 61 8.52 -4.96 14.89
CA GLY A 61 7.40 -5.29 15.76
C GLY A 61 6.43 -4.11 15.88
N MET A 62 5.67 -3.85 14.82
CA MET A 62 4.47 -3.03 14.93
C MET A 62 3.46 -3.89 15.66
N THR A 63 3.39 -3.69 16.96
CA THR A 63 2.41 -4.37 17.80
C THR A 63 1.02 -3.89 17.39
N SER A 64 0.22 -4.78 16.84
CA SER A 64 -1.18 -4.51 16.50
C SER A 64 -2.01 -4.52 17.77
N TYR A 65 -2.84 -3.49 17.94
CA TYR A 65 -3.87 -3.40 18.97
C TYR A 65 -5.24 -3.42 18.31
N LEU A 66 -6.21 -3.98 18.99
CA LEU A 66 -7.61 -3.84 18.60
C LEU A 66 -8.12 -2.46 19.00
N VAL A 67 -8.84 -1.82 18.11
CA VAL A 67 -9.52 -0.55 18.38
C VAL A 67 -11.03 -0.72 18.23
N PRO A 68 -11.85 0.12 18.85
CA PRO A 68 -13.28 0.08 18.68
C PRO A 68 -13.69 0.03 17.20
N GLY A 69 -14.66 -0.84 16.89
CA GLY A 69 -15.08 -1.11 15.52
C GLY A 69 -14.32 -2.21 14.79
N ASP A 70 -13.10 -2.59 15.23
CA ASP A 70 -12.40 -3.78 14.72
C ASP A 70 -13.22 -5.04 15.04
N ALA A 71 -12.99 -6.10 14.30
CA ALA A 71 -13.57 -7.42 14.61
C ALA A 71 -12.46 -8.40 14.95
N LEU A 72 -12.77 -9.30 15.84
CA LEU A 72 -11.96 -10.46 16.15
C LEU A 72 -12.59 -11.70 15.50
N GLN A 73 -11.97 -12.19 14.45
CA GLN A 73 -12.40 -13.41 13.80
C GLN A 73 -11.87 -14.60 14.55
N ILE A 74 -12.76 -15.42 15.12
CA ILE A 74 -12.43 -16.64 15.84
C ILE A 74 -12.98 -17.83 15.06
N ARG A 75 -12.12 -18.81 14.79
CA ARG A 75 -12.50 -20.07 14.15
C ARG A 75 -12.03 -21.22 15.01
N ILE A 76 -12.98 -22.04 15.44
CA ILE A 76 -12.73 -23.20 16.30
C ILE A 76 -13.18 -24.45 15.56
N TRP A 77 -12.27 -25.39 15.40
CA TRP A 77 -12.56 -26.65 14.71
C TRP A 77 -13.61 -27.42 15.46
N ARG A 78 -14.66 -27.86 14.75
CA ARG A 78 -15.81 -28.62 15.25
C ARG A 78 -16.75 -27.87 16.23
N GLU A 79 -16.55 -26.56 16.40
CA GLU A 79 -17.40 -25.72 17.25
C GLU A 79 -17.96 -24.55 16.42
N PRO A 80 -18.96 -24.81 15.54
CA PRO A 80 -19.51 -23.76 14.70
C PRO A 80 -20.21 -22.66 15.50
N ASP A 81 -20.80 -22.98 16.64
CA ASP A 81 -21.52 -22.03 17.50
C ASP A 81 -20.58 -21.03 18.20
N LEU A 82 -19.29 -21.37 18.29
CA LEU A 82 -18.24 -20.49 18.85
C LEU A 82 -17.41 -19.81 17.77
N THR A 83 -17.63 -20.16 16.50
CA THR A 83 -16.94 -19.59 15.35
C THR A 83 -17.70 -18.38 14.84
N GLY A 84 -17.02 -17.24 14.67
CA GLY A 84 -17.64 -16.01 14.17
C GLY A 84 -16.72 -14.83 14.15
N ASP A 85 -17.28 -13.70 13.77
CA ASP A 85 -16.63 -12.40 13.77
C ASP A 85 -17.25 -11.55 14.90
N PHE A 86 -16.46 -11.25 15.92
CA PHE A 86 -16.90 -10.55 17.13
C PHE A 86 -16.35 -9.14 17.13
N VAL A 87 -17.24 -8.16 17.16
CA VAL A 87 -16.88 -6.73 17.06
C VAL A 87 -16.49 -6.20 18.43
N VAL A 88 -15.44 -5.39 18.45
CA VAL A 88 -15.01 -4.62 19.62
C VAL A 88 -15.93 -3.41 19.76
N ASP A 89 -16.56 -3.27 20.95
CA ASP A 89 -17.44 -2.15 21.25
C ASP A 89 -16.67 -0.82 21.46
N GLU A 90 -17.40 0.26 21.68
CA GLU A 90 -16.83 1.60 21.92
C GLU A 90 -15.99 1.67 23.21
N GLU A 91 -16.26 0.79 24.17
CA GLU A 91 -15.52 0.68 25.43
C GLU A 91 -14.20 -0.09 25.29
N GLY A 92 -13.96 -0.71 24.12
CA GLY A 92 -12.80 -1.57 23.87
C GLY A 92 -12.98 -2.96 24.46
N VAL A 93 -14.21 -3.49 24.46
CA VAL A 93 -14.56 -4.81 24.96
C VAL A 93 -15.10 -5.66 23.81
N VAL A 94 -14.73 -6.92 23.74
CA VAL A 94 -15.32 -7.92 22.86
C VAL A 94 -16.17 -8.87 23.67
N THR A 95 -17.36 -9.21 23.18
CA THR A 95 -18.22 -10.20 23.82
C THR A 95 -18.14 -11.51 23.05
N LEU A 96 -17.63 -12.54 23.72
CA LEU A 96 -17.41 -13.87 23.13
C LEU A 96 -18.38 -14.90 23.73
N PRO A 97 -18.87 -15.85 22.94
CA PRO A 97 -19.64 -16.98 23.47
C PRO A 97 -18.80 -17.75 24.50
N MET A 98 -19.44 -18.23 25.57
CA MET A 98 -18.86 -18.93 26.71
C MET A 98 -17.92 -18.09 27.60
N LEU A 99 -17.08 -17.21 27.02
CA LEU A 99 -16.11 -16.42 27.77
C LEU A 99 -16.67 -15.08 28.29
N GLY A 100 -17.79 -14.60 27.70
CA GLY A 100 -18.40 -13.35 28.10
C GLY A 100 -17.65 -12.11 27.61
N ARG A 101 -17.63 -11.05 28.42
CA ARG A 101 -17.01 -9.76 28.07
C ARG A 101 -15.51 -9.76 28.38
N ILE A 102 -14.70 -9.54 27.34
CA ILE A 102 -13.23 -9.51 27.42
C ILE A 102 -12.74 -8.11 27.06
N PRO A 103 -12.02 -7.42 27.94
CA PRO A 103 -11.39 -6.15 27.63
C PRO A 103 -10.24 -6.38 26.63
N THR A 104 -10.18 -5.54 25.60
CA THR A 104 -9.13 -5.63 24.55
C THR A 104 -8.30 -4.35 24.47
N LYS A 105 -8.75 -3.30 25.16
CA LYS A 105 -8.11 -1.99 25.14
C LYS A 105 -6.69 -2.06 25.70
N ASP A 106 -5.74 -1.48 24.98
CA ASP A 106 -4.33 -1.40 25.33
C ASP A 106 -3.61 -2.76 25.51
N ILE A 107 -4.26 -3.87 25.13
CA ILE A 107 -3.66 -5.20 25.15
C ILE A 107 -3.09 -5.50 23.74
N PRO A 108 -1.79 -5.81 23.65
CA PRO A 108 -1.17 -6.25 22.40
C PRO A 108 -1.83 -7.50 21.84
N MET A 109 -2.05 -7.58 20.52
CA MET A 109 -2.71 -8.73 19.88
C MET A 109 -2.06 -10.08 20.21
N PRO A 110 -0.73 -10.21 20.29
CA PRO A 110 -0.10 -11.48 20.71
C PRO A 110 -0.48 -11.90 22.13
N GLU A 111 -0.55 -10.95 23.05
CA GLU A 111 -0.93 -11.20 24.45
C GLU A 111 -2.42 -11.55 24.56
N LEU A 112 -3.29 -10.78 23.92
CA LEU A 112 -4.72 -11.04 23.87
C LEU A 112 -4.99 -12.45 23.30
N ARG A 113 -4.28 -12.82 22.22
CA ARG A 113 -4.39 -14.16 21.63
C ARG A 113 -4.00 -15.25 22.63
N ALA A 114 -2.90 -15.07 23.36
CA ALA A 114 -2.46 -16.04 24.36
C ALA A 114 -3.50 -16.21 25.48
N GLN A 115 -4.04 -15.11 26.00
CA GLN A 115 -5.10 -15.12 27.01
C GLN A 115 -6.35 -15.86 26.53
N LEU A 116 -6.81 -15.54 25.30
CA LEU A 116 -7.98 -16.19 24.74
C LEU A 116 -7.78 -17.70 24.51
N LEU A 117 -6.59 -18.10 24.03
CA LEU A 117 -6.26 -19.53 23.85
C LEU A 117 -6.26 -20.27 25.19
N GLU A 118 -5.74 -19.66 26.24
CA GLU A 118 -5.76 -20.21 27.59
C GLU A 118 -7.21 -20.39 28.10
N MET A 119 -8.03 -19.32 28.00
CA MET A 119 -9.41 -19.33 28.45
C MET A 119 -10.26 -20.37 27.70
N PHE A 120 -10.16 -20.47 26.38
CA PHE A 120 -10.85 -21.49 25.60
C PHE A 120 -10.31 -22.89 25.91
N GLY A 121 -9.02 -23.03 26.25
CA GLY A 121 -8.41 -24.29 26.63
C GLY A 121 -8.93 -24.88 27.95
N LEU A 122 -9.45 -24.03 28.85
CA LEU A 122 -10.11 -24.46 30.08
C LEU A 122 -11.52 -25.00 29.82
N GLU A 123 -12.22 -24.48 28.83
CA GLU A 123 -13.60 -24.82 28.51
C GLU A 123 -13.73 -25.96 27.47
N LEU A 124 -12.74 -26.08 26.57
CA LEU A 124 -12.76 -27.00 25.44
C LEU A 124 -11.64 -28.07 25.57
N ARG A 125 -11.93 -29.29 25.13
CA ARG A 125 -10.92 -30.36 25.08
C ARG A 125 -10.08 -30.29 23.80
N ASN A 126 -8.79 -29.95 23.93
CA ASN A 126 -7.84 -29.88 22.82
C ASN A 126 -8.37 -29.08 21.62
N PRO A 127 -8.80 -27.81 21.81
CA PRO A 127 -9.37 -27.04 20.73
C PRO A 127 -8.30 -26.61 19.72
N SER A 128 -8.64 -26.68 18.43
CA SER A 128 -7.85 -26.04 17.38
C SER A 128 -8.49 -24.70 17.08
N ILE A 129 -7.84 -23.62 17.53
CA ILE A 129 -8.39 -22.27 17.49
C ILE A 129 -7.51 -21.37 16.64
N THR A 130 -8.12 -20.65 15.71
CA THR A 130 -7.49 -19.55 14.95
C THR A 130 -8.15 -18.24 15.36
N ILE A 131 -7.34 -17.27 15.75
CA ILE A 131 -7.78 -15.94 16.17
C ILE A 131 -7.07 -14.90 15.28
N THR A 132 -7.84 -14.14 14.51
CA THR A 132 -7.33 -13.17 13.56
C THR A 132 -8.00 -11.81 13.79
N PRO A 133 -7.24 -10.73 14.00
CA PRO A 133 -7.80 -9.40 14.04
C PRO A 133 -8.25 -9.00 12.63
N VAL A 134 -9.41 -8.36 12.52
CA VAL A 134 -9.97 -7.91 11.25
C VAL A 134 -10.36 -6.43 11.36
N ARG A 135 -9.75 -5.60 10.55
CA ARG A 135 -10.11 -4.20 10.41
C ARG A 135 -11.14 -4.04 9.31
N ARG A 136 -12.24 -3.37 9.61
CA ARG A 136 -13.35 -3.17 8.67
C ARG A 136 -13.24 -1.80 8.02
N VAL A 137 -12.97 -1.75 6.73
CA VAL A 137 -12.79 -0.50 5.98
C VAL A 137 -13.75 -0.44 4.80
N TYR A 138 -14.23 0.75 4.50
CA TYR A 138 -14.97 0.98 3.26
C TYR A 138 -13.99 1.21 2.11
N VAL A 139 -14.18 0.51 1.00
CA VAL A 139 -13.46 0.79 -0.24
C VAL A 139 -14.44 1.41 -1.22
N LEU A 140 -14.18 2.65 -1.60
CA LEU A 140 -15.08 3.48 -2.38
C LEU A 140 -14.35 4.13 -3.57
N GLY A 141 -15.12 4.86 -4.40
CA GLY A 141 -14.60 5.53 -5.58
C GLY A 141 -14.53 4.62 -6.79
N GLU A 142 -13.49 4.76 -7.59
CA GLU A 142 -13.32 4.05 -8.86
C GLU A 142 -12.79 2.61 -8.67
N VAL A 143 -13.61 1.78 -8.05
CA VAL A 143 -13.39 0.33 -7.87
C VAL A 143 -14.54 -0.47 -8.47
N ASN A 144 -14.30 -1.75 -8.78
CA ASN A 144 -15.31 -2.58 -9.43
C ASN A 144 -16.47 -2.96 -8.50
N ARG A 145 -16.22 -3.09 -7.20
CA ARG A 145 -17.20 -3.46 -6.18
C ARG A 145 -17.00 -2.61 -4.93
N PRO A 146 -17.58 -1.40 -4.88
CA PRO A 146 -17.54 -0.59 -3.67
C PRO A 146 -18.27 -1.29 -2.51
N GLY A 147 -17.75 -1.18 -1.29
CA GLY A 147 -18.37 -1.81 -0.13
C GLY A 147 -17.49 -1.82 1.11
N LEU A 148 -17.99 -2.49 2.16
CA LEU A 148 -17.29 -2.73 3.41
C LEU A 148 -16.50 -4.04 3.31
N TYR A 149 -15.21 -3.98 3.63
CA TYR A 149 -14.29 -5.13 3.59
C TYR A 149 -13.56 -5.30 4.90
N GLY A 150 -13.43 -6.56 5.31
CA GLY A 150 -12.62 -6.95 6.46
C GLY A 150 -11.23 -7.39 6.00
N LEU A 151 -10.20 -6.81 6.59
CA LEU A 151 -8.81 -7.11 6.26
C LEU A 151 -7.98 -7.31 7.54
N ASP A 152 -6.95 -8.14 7.43
CA ASP A 152 -5.89 -8.16 8.42
C ASP A 152 -5.23 -6.77 8.49
N PRO A 153 -5.00 -6.20 9.69
CA PRO A 153 -4.34 -4.92 9.84
C PRO A 153 -2.95 -4.82 9.18
N THR A 154 -2.28 -5.96 8.98
CA THR A 154 -0.98 -6.02 8.28
C THR A 154 -1.09 -6.06 6.75
N ALA A 155 -2.33 -6.16 6.23
CA ALA A 155 -2.55 -6.15 4.79
C ALA A 155 -2.27 -4.75 4.20
N SER A 156 -1.88 -4.71 2.92
CA SER A 156 -1.67 -3.45 2.21
C SER A 156 -2.98 -2.84 1.72
N LEU A 157 -2.95 -1.53 1.42
CA LEU A 157 -4.07 -0.85 0.77
C LEU A 157 -4.43 -1.47 -0.59
N ALA A 158 -3.42 -1.98 -1.33
CA ALA A 158 -3.65 -2.72 -2.56
C ALA A 158 -4.51 -3.97 -2.33
N SER A 159 -4.32 -4.67 -1.19
CA SER A 159 -5.13 -5.84 -0.83
C SER A 159 -6.59 -5.45 -0.61
N ALA A 160 -6.86 -4.29 0.01
CA ALA A 160 -8.21 -3.76 0.17
C ALA A 160 -8.87 -3.51 -1.19
N VAL A 161 -8.16 -2.85 -2.10
CA VAL A 161 -8.68 -2.60 -3.45
C VAL A 161 -8.87 -3.90 -4.24
N ALA A 162 -7.96 -4.87 -4.08
CA ALA A 162 -8.07 -6.18 -4.73
C ALA A 162 -9.33 -6.94 -4.27
N LEU A 163 -9.69 -6.90 -2.98
CA LEU A 163 -10.94 -7.47 -2.46
C LEU A 163 -12.18 -6.77 -3.05
N ALA A 164 -12.09 -5.48 -3.31
CA ALA A 164 -13.12 -4.72 -4.02
C ALA A 164 -13.14 -5.00 -5.56
N GLY A 165 -12.47 -6.06 -6.00
CA GLY A 165 -12.41 -6.46 -7.41
C GLY A 165 -11.42 -5.64 -8.25
N GLY A 166 -10.52 -4.92 -7.61
CA GLY A 166 -9.55 -4.03 -8.26
C GLY A 166 -10.12 -2.66 -8.62
N ALA A 167 -9.23 -1.77 -9.07
CA ALA A 167 -9.65 -0.48 -9.60
C ALA A 167 -10.47 -0.65 -10.88
N SER A 168 -11.44 0.22 -11.08
CA SER A 168 -12.21 0.29 -12.32
C SER A 168 -11.31 0.75 -13.48
N ARG A 169 -11.86 0.74 -14.72
CA ARG A 169 -11.13 1.23 -15.89
C ARG A 169 -10.63 2.66 -15.72
N ASP A 170 -11.38 3.48 -14.99
CA ASP A 170 -11.08 4.89 -14.76
C ASP A 170 -10.33 5.15 -13.44
N GLY A 171 -10.13 4.13 -12.61
CA GLY A 171 -9.48 4.25 -11.30
C GLY A 171 -7.95 4.40 -11.40
N ASP A 172 -7.39 5.19 -10.49
CA ASP A 172 -5.94 5.39 -10.37
C ASP A 172 -5.43 4.91 -9.01
N LEU A 173 -4.78 3.75 -8.99
CA LEU A 173 -4.18 3.19 -7.77
C LEU A 173 -3.09 4.06 -7.14
N ARG A 174 -2.52 5.01 -7.89
CA ARG A 174 -1.53 5.96 -7.36
C ARG A 174 -2.16 7.12 -6.60
N LYS A 175 -3.48 7.23 -6.64
CA LYS A 175 -4.27 8.29 -6.01
C LYS A 175 -5.24 7.68 -5.00
N LEU A 176 -4.67 6.91 -4.05
CA LEU A 176 -5.42 6.41 -2.92
C LEU A 176 -5.47 7.49 -1.84
N SER A 177 -6.65 7.71 -1.28
CA SER A 177 -6.83 8.60 -0.15
C SER A 177 -7.57 7.90 0.98
N LEU A 178 -7.22 8.28 2.21
CA LEU A 178 -7.87 7.84 3.43
C LEU A 178 -8.81 8.94 3.91
N VAL A 179 -10.07 8.63 4.02
CA VAL A 179 -11.12 9.55 4.48
C VAL A 179 -11.70 9.03 5.78
N ARG A 180 -11.79 9.88 6.78
CA ARG A 180 -12.40 9.61 8.10
C ARG A 180 -13.37 10.73 8.43
N ASP A 181 -14.58 10.40 8.85
CA ASP A 181 -15.63 11.37 9.22
C ASP A 181 -15.88 12.44 8.16
N GLY A 182 -15.70 12.08 6.88
CA GLY A 182 -15.86 12.99 5.74
C GLY A 182 -14.67 13.87 5.42
N GLU A 183 -13.59 13.80 6.20
CA GLU A 183 -12.35 14.55 5.94
C GLU A 183 -11.27 13.65 5.36
N SER A 184 -10.52 14.16 4.39
CA SER A 184 -9.35 13.47 3.85
C SER A 184 -8.17 13.60 4.81
N ILE A 185 -7.81 12.49 5.45
CA ILE A 185 -6.70 12.43 6.41
C ILE A 185 -5.35 12.38 5.69
N VAL A 186 -5.24 11.53 4.67
CA VAL A 186 -4.03 11.37 3.88
C VAL A 186 -4.43 11.14 2.43
N SER A 187 -3.72 11.77 1.49
CA SER A 187 -3.91 11.62 0.06
C SER A 187 -2.62 11.19 -0.63
N GLY A 188 -2.73 10.48 -1.75
CA GLY A 188 -1.57 10.02 -2.51
C GLY A 188 -0.80 8.90 -1.80
N ILE A 189 -1.50 8.02 -1.10
CA ILE A 189 -0.90 6.91 -0.38
C ILE A 189 -0.46 5.84 -1.38
N GLU A 190 0.74 5.30 -1.19
CA GLU A 190 1.21 4.18 -2.00
C GLU A 190 0.39 2.91 -1.74
N PRO A 191 -0.02 2.18 -2.79
CA PRO A 191 -0.84 0.97 -2.66
C PRO A 191 -0.19 -0.13 -1.82
N THR A 192 1.14 -0.17 -1.77
CA THR A 192 1.93 -1.16 -1.03
C THR A 192 2.02 -0.88 0.47
N THR A 193 1.55 0.29 0.91
CA THR A 193 1.57 0.68 2.32
C THR A 193 0.57 -0.16 3.13
N ASP A 194 1.00 -0.64 4.30
CA ASP A 194 0.15 -1.42 5.20
C ASP A 194 -0.88 -0.55 5.92
N LEU A 195 -2.03 -1.14 6.24
CA LEU A 195 -3.09 -0.45 6.99
C LEU A 195 -2.60 0.06 8.35
N LEU A 196 -1.76 -0.73 9.04
CA LEU A 196 -1.18 -0.32 10.32
C LEU A 196 -0.33 0.93 10.22
N SER A 197 0.59 0.97 9.25
CA SER A 197 1.50 2.10 9.05
C SER A 197 0.78 3.37 8.61
N THR A 198 -0.36 3.23 7.93
CA THR A 198 -1.20 4.35 7.51
C THR A 198 -2.08 4.88 8.65
N GLY A 199 -2.18 4.13 9.76
CA GLY A 199 -3.06 4.50 10.89
C GLY A 199 -4.55 4.37 10.56
N VAL A 200 -4.89 3.50 9.62
CA VAL A 200 -6.27 3.17 9.24
C VAL A 200 -7.00 2.56 10.44
N ARG A 201 -8.25 2.95 10.66
CA ARG A 201 -9.15 2.42 11.68
C ARG A 201 -10.38 1.79 11.05
N SER A 202 -11.06 0.94 11.81
CA SER A 202 -12.37 0.44 11.38
C SER A 202 -13.36 1.59 11.24
N GLY A 203 -14.10 1.60 10.13
CA GLY A 203 -14.98 2.70 9.73
C GLY A 203 -14.36 3.69 8.75
N ASP A 204 -13.05 3.71 8.60
CA ASP A 204 -12.39 4.56 7.60
C ASP A 204 -12.74 4.15 6.17
N GLN A 205 -12.61 5.12 5.27
CA GLN A 205 -12.88 4.94 3.86
C GLN A 205 -11.56 5.04 3.07
N ILE A 206 -11.24 3.99 2.33
CA ILE A 206 -10.17 3.99 1.32
C ILE A 206 -10.82 4.41 0.01
N PHE A 207 -10.47 5.57 -0.47
CA PHE A 207 -11.05 6.14 -1.68
C PHE A 207 -10.06 6.03 -2.84
N VAL A 208 -10.52 5.46 -3.96
CA VAL A 208 -9.76 5.34 -5.20
C VAL A 208 -10.19 6.45 -6.14
N ASP A 209 -9.30 7.39 -6.41
CA ASP A 209 -9.58 8.52 -7.27
C ASP A 209 -9.62 8.13 -8.76
N ARG A 210 -10.26 8.99 -9.52
CA ARG A 210 -10.35 8.86 -10.96
C ARG A 210 -9.06 9.32 -11.64
N ARG A 211 -8.63 8.62 -12.68
CA ARG A 211 -7.55 9.08 -13.57
C ARG A 211 -7.91 10.42 -14.19
N GLY A 212 -6.91 11.31 -14.30
CA GLY A 212 -7.07 12.60 -14.95
C GLY A 212 -7.57 12.45 -16.41
N TRP A 213 -8.31 13.45 -16.90
CA TRP A 213 -8.78 13.47 -18.29
C TRP A 213 -7.63 13.26 -19.29
N TRP A 214 -6.48 13.87 -19.03
CA TRP A 214 -5.29 13.77 -19.86
C TRP A 214 -4.77 12.33 -19.96
N GLU A 215 -4.64 11.65 -18.85
CA GLU A 215 -4.17 10.26 -18.81
C GLU A 215 -5.10 9.28 -19.54
N ARG A 216 -6.41 9.55 -19.50
CA ARG A 216 -7.42 8.74 -20.19
C ARG A 216 -7.44 8.97 -21.70
N ASN A 217 -7.05 10.17 -22.16
CA ASN A 217 -7.18 10.57 -23.55
C ASN A 217 -5.83 10.73 -24.27
N GLN A 218 -4.75 10.19 -23.73
CA GLN A 218 -3.40 10.30 -24.32
C GLN A 218 -3.37 9.88 -25.79
N ASN A 219 -4.00 8.75 -26.12
CA ASN A 219 -4.03 8.24 -27.50
C ASN A 219 -4.76 9.19 -28.43
N PHE A 220 -5.87 9.78 -27.99
CA PHE A 220 -6.62 10.76 -28.79
C PHE A 220 -5.78 12.03 -29.02
N VAL A 221 -5.12 12.53 -28.00
CA VAL A 221 -4.28 13.74 -28.10
C VAL A 221 -3.11 13.51 -29.04
N VAL A 222 -2.39 12.39 -28.90
CA VAL A 222 -1.25 12.07 -29.78
C VAL A 222 -1.72 11.90 -31.23
N THR A 223 -2.81 11.21 -31.46
CA THR A 223 -3.36 11.02 -32.82
C THR A 223 -3.80 12.36 -33.43
N SER A 224 -4.43 13.22 -32.65
CA SER A 224 -4.87 14.54 -33.12
C SER A 224 -3.69 15.45 -33.49
N VAL A 225 -2.64 15.46 -32.66
CA VAL A 225 -1.42 16.26 -32.93
C VAL A 225 -0.71 15.76 -34.20
N LEU A 226 -0.56 14.44 -34.35
CA LEU A 226 0.06 13.85 -35.54
C LEU A 226 -0.78 14.11 -36.81
N GLY A 227 -2.11 14.05 -36.70
CA GLY A 227 -3.02 14.34 -37.79
C GLY A 227 -2.89 15.78 -38.27
N VAL A 228 -2.86 16.74 -37.36
CA VAL A 228 -2.68 18.18 -37.69
C VAL A 228 -1.31 18.43 -38.29
N ALA A 229 -0.24 17.84 -37.76
CA ALA A 229 1.11 17.96 -38.29
C ALA A 229 1.20 17.43 -39.73
N GLY A 230 0.53 16.28 -40.01
CA GLY A 230 0.46 15.72 -41.37
C GLY A 230 -0.25 16.62 -42.36
N ILE A 231 -1.33 17.29 -41.96
CA ILE A 231 -2.07 18.24 -42.80
C ILE A 231 -1.21 19.48 -43.09
N VAL A 232 -0.50 20.04 -42.10
CA VAL A 232 0.37 21.19 -42.28
C VAL A 232 1.50 20.88 -43.26
N VAL A 233 2.12 19.72 -43.19
CA VAL A 233 3.18 19.29 -44.13
C VAL A 233 2.62 19.13 -45.55
N ALA A 234 1.39 18.62 -45.70
CA ALA A 234 0.76 18.45 -47.01
C ALA A 234 0.37 19.77 -47.67
N VAL A 235 0.03 20.79 -46.88
CA VAL A 235 -0.38 22.12 -47.38
C VAL A 235 0.83 23.00 -47.77
N VAL A 236 1.98 22.81 -47.09
CA VAL A 236 3.21 23.61 -47.32
C VAL A 236 4.08 23.05 -48.46
N ARG A 237 3.78 21.88 -49.00
CA ARG A 237 4.49 21.23 -50.12
C ARG A 237 3.82 21.51 -51.45
#